data_097b24594a64680222b4df21ea0c3efd
#
_entry.id   097b24594a64680222b4df21ea0c3efd
#
_cell.length_a   1.000
_cell.length_b   1.000
_cell.length_c   1.000
_cell.angle_alpha   90.00
_cell.angle_beta   90.00
_cell.angle_gamma   90.00
#
_symmetry.space_group_name_H-M   'P 1'
#
loop_
_entity.id
_entity.type
_entity.pdbx_description
1 polymer ?
#
loop_
_entity_poly.entity_id
_entity_poly.type
_entity_poly.pdbx_seq_one_letter_code
_entity_poly.pdbx_strand_id
1 'polypeptide(L)'
;MVRHSLDRGYTVTGVCRESSVDKLRTFKDRITIIPGRTNNREVVKRAVAECDGVLTVLVPWGRQHYSTGTAQAVLDCARPGARLIFSCGWHISRDGQDVYSRTLQWQERAARWIGRITRFIDIDDQIEACRRIFASDTLWTVVRGSDLEEGESQGLPAWSRHVGDPILASNITRRVDYALFMVAALENNTLIHEAPAIVGCRTPSAIAHGA
;
A
#
# COMPACT_ATOMS: atom_id res chain seq x y z
N MET A 1 3.59 9.88 0.53
CA MET A 1 3.53 9.68 -0.93
C MET A 1 3.58 11.00 -1.69
N VAL A 2 2.60 11.92 -1.59
CA VAL A 2 2.58 13.17 -2.39
C VAL A 2 3.92 13.91 -2.36
N ARG A 3 4.48 14.18 -1.16
CA ARG A 3 5.79 14.83 -1.04
C ARG A 3 6.89 14.07 -1.80
N HIS A 4 7.05 12.78 -1.55
CA HIS A 4 8.08 11.97 -2.20
C HIS A 4 7.91 11.89 -3.73
N SER A 5 6.68 11.91 -4.23
CA SER A 5 6.41 11.96 -5.67
C SER A 5 6.83 13.31 -6.26
N LEU A 6 6.47 14.41 -5.59
CA LEU A 6 6.85 15.75 -6.02
C LEU A 6 8.37 15.98 -5.97
N ASP A 7 9.05 15.42 -4.96
CA ASP A 7 10.51 15.53 -4.78
C ASP A 7 11.28 14.77 -5.89
N ARG A 8 10.61 13.79 -6.53
CA ARG A 8 11.12 13.09 -7.73
C ARG A 8 10.71 13.74 -9.06
N GLY A 9 10.03 14.89 -9.02
CA GLY A 9 9.60 15.62 -10.22
C GLY A 9 8.35 15.06 -10.90
N TYR A 10 7.60 14.16 -10.26
CA TYR A 10 6.36 13.64 -10.83
C TYR A 10 5.25 14.70 -10.83
N THR A 11 4.47 14.72 -11.90
CA THR A 11 3.15 15.37 -11.89
C THR A 11 2.18 14.50 -11.12
N VAL A 12 1.51 15.05 -10.12
CA VAL A 12 0.69 14.28 -9.18
C VAL A 12 -0.78 14.64 -9.31
N THR A 13 -1.62 13.63 -9.53
CA THR A 13 -3.07 13.73 -9.38
C THR A 13 -3.50 12.91 -8.16
N GLY A 14 -4.14 13.55 -7.21
CA GLY A 14 -4.62 12.93 -5.97
C GLY A 14 -6.13 12.74 -5.95
N VAL A 15 -6.58 11.54 -5.56
CA VAL A 15 -7.99 11.28 -5.27
C VAL A 15 -8.18 11.20 -3.77
N CYS A 16 -9.09 11.98 -3.23
CA CYS A 16 -9.48 11.92 -1.81
C CYS A 16 -10.94 12.31 -1.62
N ARG A 17 -11.52 11.86 -0.50
CA ARG A 17 -12.88 12.29 -0.13
C ARG A 17 -12.94 13.82 0.01
N GLU A 18 -14.07 14.43 -0.31
CA GLU A 18 -14.29 15.88 -0.17
C GLU A 18 -13.88 16.38 1.22
N SER A 19 -14.27 15.67 2.28
CA SER A 19 -13.90 15.99 3.66
C SER A 19 -12.38 15.91 3.96
N SER A 20 -11.58 15.45 3.02
CA SER A 20 -10.12 15.31 3.17
C SER A 20 -9.32 16.24 2.23
N VAL A 21 -9.99 17.02 1.40
CA VAL A 21 -9.34 17.96 0.47
C VAL A 21 -8.47 18.97 1.23
N ASP A 22 -8.97 19.50 2.34
CA ASP A 22 -8.22 20.45 3.17
C ASP A 22 -6.90 19.90 3.74
N LYS A 23 -6.80 18.58 3.90
CA LYS A 23 -5.55 17.93 4.34
C LYS A 23 -4.45 18.01 3.29
N LEU A 24 -4.80 18.24 2.03
CA LEU A 24 -3.88 18.40 0.91
C LEU A 24 -3.62 19.88 0.57
N ARG A 25 -4.16 20.82 1.34
CA ARG A 25 -4.08 22.26 1.06
C ARG A 25 -2.65 22.78 0.91
N THR A 26 -1.68 22.19 1.61
CA THR A 26 -0.25 22.54 1.48
C THR A 26 0.34 22.18 0.11
N PHE A 27 -0.34 21.38 -0.66
CA PHE A 27 0.09 20.94 -2.01
C PHE A 27 -0.80 21.47 -3.13
N LYS A 28 -1.85 22.26 -2.84
CA LYS A 28 -2.92 22.62 -3.78
C LYS A 28 -2.44 23.21 -5.11
N ASP A 29 -1.33 23.95 -5.07
CA ASP A 29 -0.76 24.61 -6.26
C ASP A 29 0.26 23.72 -7.00
N ARG A 30 0.53 22.52 -6.48
CA ARG A 30 1.53 21.58 -6.97
C ARG A 30 0.95 20.25 -7.45
N ILE A 31 -0.32 20.00 -7.16
CA ILE A 31 -1.01 18.74 -7.51
C ILE A 31 -2.42 19.04 -8.03
N THR A 32 -2.93 18.16 -8.88
CA THR A 32 -4.35 18.14 -9.22
C THR A 32 -5.11 17.31 -8.19
N ILE A 33 -6.18 17.85 -7.62
CA ILE A 33 -7.03 17.13 -6.65
C ILE A 33 -8.38 16.83 -7.30
N ILE A 34 -8.76 15.55 -7.32
CA ILE A 34 -10.07 15.09 -7.77
C ILE A 34 -10.83 14.61 -6.53
N PRO A 35 -11.81 15.38 -6.04
CA PRO A 35 -12.63 14.94 -4.91
C PRO A 35 -13.47 13.74 -5.30
N GLY A 36 -13.52 12.74 -4.41
CA GLY A 36 -14.32 11.55 -4.61
C GLY A 36 -13.82 10.34 -3.82
N ARG A 37 -14.51 9.22 -3.99
CA ARG A 37 -14.13 7.96 -3.35
C ARG A 37 -13.29 7.13 -4.32
N THR A 38 -12.26 6.47 -3.80
CA THR A 38 -11.36 5.62 -4.61
C THR A 38 -12.01 4.32 -5.11
N ASN A 39 -13.16 3.93 -4.53
CA ASN A 39 -13.97 2.83 -5.05
C ASN A 39 -15.05 3.28 -6.07
N ASN A 40 -15.07 4.56 -6.44
CA ASN A 40 -15.91 5.07 -7.53
C ASN A 40 -15.13 4.99 -8.83
N ARG A 41 -15.57 4.12 -9.74
CA ARG A 41 -14.90 3.82 -11.00
C ARG A 41 -14.74 5.06 -11.88
N GLU A 42 -15.74 5.94 -11.95
CA GLU A 42 -15.67 7.15 -12.78
C GLU A 42 -14.69 8.19 -12.22
N VAL A 43 -14.59 8.29 -10.89
CA VAL A 43 -13.60 9.16 -10.24
C VAL A 43 -12.19 8.64 -10.52
N VAL A 44 -11.98 7.33 -10.33
CA VAL A 44 -10.68 6.70 -10.58
C VAL A 44 -10.30 6.81 -12.05
N LYS A 45 -11.22 6.52 -12.98
CA LYS A 45 -10.99 6.63 -14.43
C LYS A 45 -10.44 8.00 -14.82
N ARG A 46 -11.06 9.08 -14.34
CA ARG A 46 -10.59 10.45 -14.62
C ARG A 46 -9.21 10.74 -14.03
N ALA A 47 -8.89 10.10 -12.91
CA ALA A 47 -7.63 10.33 -12.21
C ALA A 47 -6.44 9.59 -12.83
N VAL A 48 -6.67 8.38 -13.38
CA VAL A 48 -5.58 7.48 -13.80
C VAL A 48 -5.40 7.38 -15.31
N ALA A 49 -6.29 7.99 -16.09
CA ALA A 49 -6.34 7.82 -17.54
C ALA A 49 -5.01 8.07 -18.27
N GLU A 50 -4.25 9.05 -17.81
CA GLU A 50 -2.97 9.46 -18.40
C GLU A 50 -1.77 9.22 -17.48
N CYS A 51 -1.96 8.49 -16.38
CA CYS A 51 -0.89 8.27 -15.41
C CYS A 51 0.00 7.10 -15.83
N ASP A 52 1.33 7.31 -15.77
CA ASP A 52 2.34 6.25 -15.94
C ASP A 52 2.46 5.37 -14.71
N GLY A 53 2.06 5.88 -13.55
CA GLY A 53 2.10 5.17 -12.29
C GLY A 53 0.92 5.52 -11.37
N VAL A 54 0.43 4.53 -10.63
CA VAL A 54 -0.69 4.67 -9.70
C VAL A 54 -0.28 4.13 -8.34
N LEU A 55 -0.35 4.97 -7.31
CA LEU A 55 -0.10 4.60 -5.93
C LEU A 55 -1.44 4.47 -5.19
N THR A 56 -1.79 3.29 -4.73
CA THR A 56 -3.09 3.01 -4.12
C THR A 56 -2.93 2.50 -2.70
N VAL A 57 -3.58 3.17 -1.74
CA VAL A 57 -3.60 2.72 -0.35
C VAL A 57 -4.85 1.89 -0.11
N LEU A 58 -4.66 0.59 0.09
CA LEU A 58 -5.72 -0.34 0.51
C LEU A 58 -5.69 -0.43 2.03
N VAL A 59 -6.76 0.02 2.67
CA VAL A 59 -6.88 -0.02 4.13
C VAL A 59 -8.00 -0.94 4.55
N PRO A 60 -7.82 -1.76 5.60
CA PRO A 60 -8.87 -2.65 6.11
C PRO A 60 -9.97 -1.92 6.91
N TRP A 61 -9.92 -0.57 6.91
CA TRP A 61 -10.84 0.26 7.71
C TRP A 61 -11.97 0.81 6.85
N GLY A 62 -13.21 0.65 7.28
CA GLY A 62 -14.34 1.32 6.69
C GLY A 62 -15.44 0.40 6.18
N ARG A 63 -16.13 0.81 5.11
CA ARG A 63 -17.29 0.10 4.57
C ARG A 63 -16.88 -1.16 3.82
N GLN A 64 -17.76 -2.16 3.87
CA GLN A 64 -17.63 -3.42 3.14
C GLN A 64 -17.29 -3.18 1.64
N HIS A 65 -16.39 -4.01 1.10
CA HIS A 65 -15.95 -3.99 -0.29
C HIS A 65 -15.26 -2.70 -0.76
N TYR A 66 -14.72 -1.89 0.15
CA TYR A 66 -14.07 -0.65 -0.22
C TYR A 66 -12.70 -0.89 -0.88
N SER A 67 -11.89 -1.77 -0.31
CA SER A 67 -10.57 -2.15 -0.85
C SER A 67 -10.71 -2.88 -2.17
N THR A 68 -11.63 -3.84 -2.25
CA THR A 68 -11.94 -4.59 -3.48
C THR A 68 -12.42 -3.66 -4.59
N GLY A 69 -13.36 -2.75 -4.28
CA GLY A 69 -13.85 -1.77 -5.25
C GLY A 69 -12.77 -0.80 -5.72
N THR A 70 -11.87 -0.37 -4.81
CA THR A 70 -10.74 0.50 -5.15
C THR A 70 -9.74 -0.21 -6.06
N ALA A 71 -9.34 -1.43 -5.70
CA ALA A 71 -8.42 -2.23 -6.51
C ALA A 71 -9.00 -2.49 -7.90
N GLN A 72 -10.27 -2.92 -7.99
CA GLN A 72 -10.93 -3.18 -9.26
C GLN A 72 -11.02 -1.93 -10.14
N ALA A 73 -11.36 -0.78 -9.56
CA ALA A 73 -11.43 0.47 -10.31
C ALA A 73 -10.07 0.88 -10.91
N VAL A 74 -8.98 0.66 -10.15
CA VAL A 74 -7.62 0.92 -10.66
C VAL A 74 -7.23 -0.07 -11.75
N LEU A 75 -7.45 -1.37 -11.54
CA LEU A 75 -7.15 -2.41 -12.53
C LEU A 75 -7.88 -2.20 -13.86
N ASP A 76 -9.16 -1.80 -13.79
CA ASP A 76 -10.00 -1.58 -14.96
C ASP A 76 -9.67 -0.29 -15.74
N CYS A 77 -9.18 0.74 -15.05
CA CYS A 77 -9.10 2.09 -15.58
C CYS A 77 -7.69 2.59 -15.84
N ALA A 78 -6.68 1.95 -15.24
CA ALA A 78 -5.29 2.31 -15.50
C ALA A 78 -4.93 2.04 -16.97
N ARG A 79 -4.11 2.92 -17.55
CA ARG A 79 -3.66 2.72 -18.93
C ARG A 79 -2.77 1.47 -19.04
N PRO A 80 -2.75 0.82 -20.20
CA PRO A 80 -1.83 -0.29 -20.45
C PRO A 80 -0.37 0.13 -20.20
N GLY A 81 0.38 -0.70 -19.48
CA GLY A 81 1.77 -0.43 -19.15
C GLY A 81 2.01 0.50 -17.94
N ALA A 82 0.97 1.04 -17.33
CA ALA A 82 1.12 1.81 -16.10
C ALA A 82 1.62 0.93 -14.94
N ARG A 83 2.52 1.47 -14.09
CA ARG A 83 2.99 0.82 -12.87
C ARG A 83 1.96 0.99 -11.77
N LEU A 84 1.46 -0.10 -11.21
CA LEU A 84 0.43 -0.10 -10.18
C LEU A 84 1.02 -0.56 -8.85
N ILE A 85 1.12 0.35 -7.90
CA ILE A 85 1.65 0.07 -6.56
C ILE A 85 0.50 0.12 -5.56
N PHE A 86 0.23 -1.00 -4.93
CA PHE A 86 -0.79 -1.12 -3.90
C PHE A 86 -0.14 -1.31 -2.53
N SER A 87 -0.79 -0.82 -1.47
CA SER A 87 -0.37 -1.09 -0.09
C SER A 87 -1.31 -2.06 0.59
N CYS A 88 -0.76 -2.92 1.43
CA CYS A 88 -1.52 -3.74 2.37
C CYS A 88 -0.69 -4.06 3.62
N GLY A 89 -1.19 -4.91 4.48
CA GLY A 89 -0.46 -5.39 5.66
C GLY A 89 0.23 -6.73 5.43
N TRP A 90 1.07 -7.13 6.37
CA TRP A 90 1.81 -8.40 6.35
C TRP A 90 0.91 -9.64 6.37
N HIS A 91 -0.36 -9.52 6.80
CA HIS A 91 -1.33 -10.62 6.80
C HIS A 91 -1.73 -11.10 5.39
N ILE A 92 -1.34 -10.35 4.35
CA ILE A 92 -1.54 -10.77 2.96
C ILE A 92 -0.37 -11.65 2.54
N SER A 93 -0.65 -12.88 2.17
CA SER A 93 0.32 -13.79 1.55
C SER A 93 0.05 -13.94 0.06
N ARG A 94 1.11 -13.93 -0.76
CA ARG A 94 0.99 -14.12 -2.20
C ARG A 94 0.94 -15.60 -2.57
N ASP A 95 1.80 -16.40 -1.95
CA ASP A 95 2.10 -17.78 -2.33
C ASP A 95 1.96 -18.78 -1.16
N GLY A 96 1.57 -18.29 0.02
CA GLY A 96 1.40 -19.12 1.22
C GLY A 96 2.70 -19.53 1.91
N GLN A 97 3.85 -18.99 1.49
CA GLN A 97 5.16 -19.33 2.09
C GLN A 97 5.54 -18.42 3.28
N ASP A 98 4.69 -17.45 3.62
CA ASP A 98 4.92 -16.58 4.77
C ASP A 98 4.84 -17.36 6.07
N VAL A 99 5.79 -17.12 6.97
CA VAL A 99 5.84 -17.72 8.31
C VAL A 99 5.54 -16.63 9.34
N TYR A 100 4.38 -16.71 9.95
CA TYR A 100 3.95 -15.74 10.95
C TYR A 100 4.29 -16.20 12.36
N SER A 101 4.78 -15.27 13.20
CA SER A 101 4.94 -15.52 14.63
C SER A 101 3.59 -15.83 15.29
N ARG A 102 3.60 -16.61 16.39
CA ARG A 102 2.37 -16.91 17.14
C ARG A 102 1.65 -15.66 17.61
N THR A 103 2.38 -14.61 17.96
CA THR A 103 1.83 -13.32 18.37
C THR A 103 1.07 -12.66 17.24
N LEU A 104 1.65 -12.62 16.04
CA LEU A 104 1.02 -12.01 14.86
C LEU A 104 -0.24 -12.77 14.46
N GLN A 105 -0.21 -14.12 14.49
CA GLN A 105 -1.38 -14.95 14.22
C GLN A 105 -2.53 -14.70 15.22
N TRP A 106 -2.18 -14.49 16.51
CA TRP A 106 -3.16 -14.14 17.53
C TRP A 106 -3.78 -12.77 17.32
N GLN A 107 -2.97 -11.77 16.99
CA GLN A 107 -3.42 -10.41 16.69
C GLN A 107 -4.36 -10.40 15.46
N GLU A 108 -4.02 -11.13 14.41
CA GLU A 108 -4.86 -11.25 13.21
C GLU A 108 -6.21 -11.90 13.52
N ARG A 109 -6.22 -12.99 14.29
CA ARG A 109 -7.46 -13.66 14.71
C ARG A 109 -8.35 -12.74 15.55
N ALA A 110 -7.75 -12.01 16.51
CA ALA A 110 -8.46 -11.04 17.32
C ALA A 110 -9.03 -9.89 16.49
N ALA A 111 -8.24 -9.34 15.55
CA ALA A 111 -8.68 -8.28 14.65
C ALA A 111 -9.84 -8.73 13.74
N ARG A 112 -9.79 -9.95 13.20
CA ARG A 112 -10.90 -10.53 12.42
C ARG A 112 -12.16 -10.70 13.25
N TRP A 113 -12.02 -11.19 14.50
CA TRP A 113 -13.16 -11.36 15.41
C TRP A 113 -13.80 -10.01 15.77
N ILE A 114 -12.99 -9.01 16.14
CA ILE A 114 -13.44 -7.63 16.43
C ILE A 114 -14.07 -7.02 15.17
N GLY A 115 -13.47 -7.19 14.00
CA GLY A 115 -13.96 -6.67 12.73
C GLY A 115 -15.35 -7.19 12.36
N ARG A 116 -15.61 -8.50 12.61
CA ARG A 116 -16.93 -9.12 12.40
C ARG A 116 -18.00 -8.54 13.32
N ILE A 117 -17.65 -8.16 14.54
CA ILE A 117 -18.59 -7.58 15.51
C ILE A 117 -18.82 -6.10 15.23
N THR A 118 -17.77 -5.33 14.99
CA THR A 118 -17.84 -3.87 14.86
C THR A 118 -18.13 -3.40 13.44
N ARG A 119 -17.95 -4.26 12.43
CA ARG A 119 -17.99 -3.92 10.98
C ARG A 119 -17.05 -2.76 10.60
N PHE A 120 -16.03 -2.51 11.41
CA PHE A 120 -15.09 -1.40 11.24
C PHE A 120 -13.77 -1.83 10.59
N ILE A 121 -13.44 -3.11 10.69
CA ILE A 121 -12.24 -3.72 10.08
C ILE A 121 -12.72 -4.80 9.12
N ASP A 122 -12.35 -4.70 7.86
CA ASP A 122 -12.67 -5.67 6.81
C ASP A 122 -11.38 -6.22 6.19
N ILE A 123 -10.75 -7.15 6.92
CA ILE A 123 -9.53 -7.83 6.47
C ILE A 123 -9.84 -8.71 5.24
N ASP A 124 -11.01 -9.34 5.23
CA ASP A 124 -11.41 -10.25 4.15
C ASP A 124 -11.60 -9.47 2.83
N ASP A 125 -12.05 -8.22 2.88
CA ASP A 125 -12.11 -7.31 1.71
C ASP A 125 -10.71 -6.98 1.17
N GLN A 126 -9.72 -6.76 2.06
CA GLN A 126 -8.36 -6.50 1.63
C GLN A 126 -7.70 -7.74 1.01
N ILE A 127 -7.98 -8.94 1.55
CA ILE A 127 -7.54 -10.22 0.99
C ILE A 127 -8.11 -10.41 -0.42
N GLU A 128 -9.41 -10.18 -0.60
CA GLU A 128 -10.07 -10.29 -1.92
C GLU A 128 -9.52 -9.25 -2.91
N ALA A 129 -9.28 -8.02 -2.46
CA ALA A 129 -8.63 -7.00 -3.29
C ALA A 129 -7.25 -7.47 -3.81
N CYS A 130 -6.41 -7.98 -2.91
CA CYS A 130 -5.08 -8.48 -3.26
C CYS A 130 -5.16 -9.72 -4.16
N ARG A 131 -6.12 -10.63 -3.96
CA ARG A 131 -6.34 -11.77 -4.83
C ARG A 131 -6.61 -11.34 -6.28
N ARG A 132 -7.42 -10.31 -6.49
CA ARG A 132 -7.69 -9.76 -7.83
C ARG A 132 -6.45 -9.11 -8.44
N ILE A 133 -5.68 -8.39 -7.64
CA ILE A 133 -4.42 -7.78 -8.10
C ILE A 133 -3.44 -8.86 -8.55
N PHE A 134 -3.24 -9.91 -7.74
CA PHE A 134 -2.33 -11.02 -8.05
C PHE A 134 -2.73 -11.82 -9.30
N ALA A 135 -4.03 -11.87 -9.60
CA ALA A 135 -4.57 -12.56 -10.78
C ALA A 135 -4.56 -11.68 -12.06
N SER A 136 -4.17 -10.40 -11.96
CA SER A 136 -4.15 -9.49 -13.11
C SER A 136 -2.83 -9.53 -13.85
N ASP A 137 -2.87 -9.25 -15.15
CA ASP A 137 -1.68 -9.12 -16.03
C ASP A 137 -1.07 -7.70 -16.01
N THR A 138 -1.54 -6.82 -15.10
CA THR A 138 -1.03 -5.46 -14.98
C THR A 138 0.36 -5.43 -14.33
N LEU A 139 1.13 -4.35 -14.50
CA LEU A 139 2.45 -4.22 -13.88
C LEU A 139 2.34 -3.84 -12.40
N TRP A 140 1.78 -4.74 -11.62
CA TRP A 140 1.51 -4.50 -10.20
C TRP A 140 2.69 -4.80 -9.27
N THR A 141 2.70 -4.12 -8.12
CA THR A 141 3.46 -4.44 -6.91
C THR A 141 2.56 -4.23 -5.71
N VAL A 142 2.54 -5.17 -4.76
CA VAL A 142 1.78 -5.03 -3.50
C VAL A 142 2.75 -4.89 -2.34
N VAL A 143 2.95 -3.68 -1.85
CA VAL A 143 3.85 -3.40 -0.72
C VAL A 143 3.15 -3.78 0.58
N ARG A 144 3.70 -4.75 1.30
CA ARG A 144 3.17 -5.27 2.56
C ARG A 144 3.87 -4.60 3.73
N GLY A 145 3.12 -3.75 4.45
CA GLY A 145 3.63 -2.99 5.59
C GLY A 145 3.64 -3.77 6.89
N SER A 146 4.67 -3.54 7.69
CA SER A 146 4.74 -3.88 9.11
C SER A 146 3.92 -2.91 9.96
N ASP A 147 4.07 -2.93 11.26
CA ASP A 147 3.51 -1.92 12.16
C ASP A 147 4.08 -0.55 11.80
N LEU A 148 3.19 0.44 11.64
CA LEU A 148 3.59 1.79 11.22
C LEU A 148 3.70 2.71 12.42
N GLU A 149 4.85 3.38 12.54
CA GLU A 149 5.06 4.41 13.54
C GLU A 149 5.29 5.80 12.91
N GLU A 150 5.03 6.85 13.65
CA GLU A 150 5.34 8.22 13.25
C GLU A 150 6.81 8.55 13.52
N GLY A 151 7.35 9.50 12.81
CA GLY A 151 8.71 10.02 13.01
C GLY A 151 9.36 10.46 11.70
N GLU A 152 10.58 10.98 11.84
CA GLU A 152 11.40 11.36 10.69
C GLU A 152 11.85 10.16 9.89
N SER A 153 12.12 10.39 8.60
CA SER A 153 12.60 9.35 7.70
C SER A 153 13.95 8.79 8.16
N GLN A 154 14.07 7.48 8.10
CA GLN A 154 15.31 6.74 8.34
C GLN A 154 15.95 6.25 7.03
N GLY A 155 15.25 6.41 5.91
CA GLY A 155 15.68 5.97 4.59
C GLY A 155 14.79 4.91 3.98
N LEU A 156 15.23 4.36 2.86
CA LEU A 156 14.48 3.34 2.15
C LEU A 156 14.39 2.05 2.99
N PRO A 157 13.18 1.52 3.26
CA PRO A 157 12.98 0.27 4.00
C PRO A 157 13.72 -0.93 3.40
N ALA A 158 14.19 -1.81 4.26
CA ALA A 158 14.58 -3.16 3.88
C ALA A 158 13.34 -4.00 3.54
N TRP A 159 13.51 -5.03 2.72
CA TRP A 159 12.38 -5.88 2.33
C TRP A 159 12.79 -7.33 2.10
N SER A 160 11.81 -8.22 2.20
CA SER A 160 11.93 -9.61 1.78
C SER A 160 10.65 -10.07 1.07
N ARG A 161 10.75 -11.17 0.31
CA ARG A 161 9.58 -11.79 -0.35
C ARG A 161 8.61 -12.41 0.64
N HIS A 162 9.11 -12.92 1.76
CA HIS A 162 8.29 -13.66 2.72
C HIS A 162 8.40 -13.07 4.12
N VAL A 163 7.26 -12.92 4.77
CA VAL A 163 7.20 -12.66 6.21
C VAL A 163 7.77 -13.88 6.94
N GLY A 164 8.57 -13.64 7.99
CA GLY A 164 9.33 -14.69 8.67
C GLY A 164 10.81 -14.70 8.31
N ASP A 165 11.21 -13.98 7.27
CA ASP A 165 12.62 -13.69 7.01
C ASP A 165 13.22 -12.94 8.21
N PRO A 166 14.42 -13.34 8.71
CA PRO A 166 15.07 -12.69 9.84
C PRO A 166 15.25 -11.18 9.71
N ILE A 167 15.45 -10.65 8.50
CA ILE A 167 15.54 -9.19 8.27
C ILE A 167 14.30 -8.44 8.71
N LEU A 168 13.14 -9.08 8.68
CA LEU A 168 11.84 -8.50 9.02
C LEU A 168 11.47 -8.64 10.51
N ALA A 169 12.31 -9.27 11.35
CA ALA A 169 11.95 -9.65 12.73
C ALA A 169 11.53 -8.47 13.62
N SER A 170 12.00 -7.25 13.34
CA SER A 170 11.66 -6.06 14.13
C SER A 170 10.25 -5.51 13.92
N ASN A 171 9.58 -5.86 12.82
CA ASN A 171 8.17 -5.54 12.52
C ASN A 171 7.77 -4.05 12.67
N ILE A 172 8.66 -3.11 12.46
CA ILE A 172 8.36 -1.66 12.58
C ILE A 172 8.88 -0.91 11.37
N THR A 173 8.05 -0.01 10.81
CA THR A 173 8.43 0.88 9.71
C THR A 173 7.90 2.30 9.97
N ARG A 174 8.71 3.33 9.72
CA ARG A 174 8.23 4.71 9.71
C ARG A 174 7.19 4.89 8.59
N ARG A 175 6.08 5.55 8.91
CA ARG A 175 5.02 5.83 7.92
C ARG A 175 5.54 6.62 6.71
N VAL A 176 6.47 7.53 6.94
CA VAL A 176 7.13 8.32 5.89
C VAL A 176 7.98 7.43 4.99
N ASP A 177 8.67 6.44 5.55
CA ASP A 177 9.53 5.51 4.79
C ASP A 177 8.71 4.46 4.04
N TYR A 178 7.59 4.03 4.61
CA TYR A 178 6.62 3.21 3.86
C TYR A 178 6.17 3.92 2.58
N ALA A 179 5.82 5.20 2.70
CA ALA A 179 5.45 6.02 1.56
C ALA A 179 6.63 6.23 0.58
N LEU A 180 7.86 6.35 1.09
CA LEU A 180 9.07 6.43 0.29
C LEU A 180 9.28 5.14 -0.54
N PHE A 181 9.12 3.96 0.08
CA PHE A 181 9.25 2.68 -0.60
C PHE A 181 8.21 2.53 -1.72
N MET A 182 6.95 2.87 -1.45
CA MET A 182 5.90 2.81 -2.47
C MET A 182 6.23 3.67 -3.70
N VAL A 183 6.75 4.89 -3.48
CA VAL A 183 7.13 5.77 -4.60
C VAL A 183 8.38 5.23 -5.32
N ALA A 184 9.36 4.71 -4.60
CA ALA A 184 10.55 4.08 -5.20
C ALA A 184 10.21 2.84 -6.04
N ALA A 185 9.18 2.10 -5.65
CA ALA A 185 8.72 0.91 -6.38
C ALA A 185 8.17 1.24 -7.78
N LEU A 186 7.79 2.49 -8.08
CA LEU A 186 7.37 2.89 -9.43
C LEU A 186 8.48 2.68 -10.47
N GLU A 187 9.73 2.92 -10.09
CA GLU A 187 10.90 2.85 -10.97
C GLU A 187 11.63 1.50 -10.87
N ASN A 188 11.27 0.66 -9.90
CA ASN A 188 11.94 -0.61 -9.67
C ASN A 188 11.22 -1.76 -10.39
N ASN A 189 11.71 -2.13 -11.56
CA ASN A 189 11.14 -3.21 -12.37
C ASN A 189 11.31 -4.60 -11.74
N THR A 190 12.26 -4.80 -10.80
CA THR A 190 12.42 -6.09 -10.11
C THR A 190 11.26 -6.40 -9.15
N LEU A 191 10.46 -5.38 -8.83
CA LEU A 191 9.26 -5.51 -8.00
C LEU A 191 7.97 -5.73 -8.81
N ILE A 192 8.04 -5.81 -10.14
CA ILE A 192 6.88 -6.16 -10.96
C ILE A 192 6.43 -7.57 -10.60
N HIS A 193 5.13 -7.73 -10.33
CA HIS A 193 4.50 -8.99 -9.89
C HIS A 193 5.08 -9.51 -8.56
N GLU A 194 5.62 -8.63 -7.71
CA GLU A 194 6.13 -8.97 -6.38
C GLU A 194 5.26 -8.36 -5.26
N ALA A 195 5.28 -9.04 -4.11
CA ALA A 195 4.59 -8.57 -2.92
C ALA A 195 5.60 -8.41 -1.75
N PRO A 196 6.53 -7.43 -1.83
CA PRO A 196 7.57 -7.24 -0.82
C PRO A 196 6.97 -6.92 0.56
N ALA A 197 7.38 -7.67 1.59
CA ALA A 197 7.18 -7.32 2.99
C ALA A 197 8.33 -6.40 3.42
N ILE A 198 8.02 -5.25 4.01
CA ILE A 198 9.02 -4.24 4.34
C ILE A 198 9.15 -4.00 5.85
N VAL A 199 10.33 -3.56 6.26
CA VAL A 199 10.67 -3.13 7.62
C VAL A 199 11.61 -1.92 7.55
N GLY A 200 11.60 -1.05 8.56
CA GLY A 200 12.50 0.10 8.63
C GLY A 200 13.96 -0.31 8.53
N CYS A 201 14.75 0.36 7.67
CA CYS A 201 16.15 0.01 7.41
C CYS A 201 17.08 0.18 8.61
N ARG A 202 16.67 0.96 9.62
CA ARG A 202 17.43 1.16 10.87
C ARG A 202 16.92 0.35 12.04
N THR A 203 16.05 -0.62 11.80
CA THR A 203 15.63 -1.56 12.83
C THR A 203 16.76 -2.54 13.17
N PRO A 204 16.81 -3.09 14.41
CA PRO A 204 17.85 -4.03 14.81
C PRO A 204 17.98 -5.22 13.84
N SER A 205 16.84 -5.78 13.38
CA SER A 205 16.88 -6.89 12.45
C SER A 205 17.41 -6.52 11.08
N ALA A 206 17.03 -5.36 10.54
CA ALA A 206 17.51 -4.90 9.24
C ALA A 206 19.03 -4.66 9.26
N ILE A 207 19.53 -3.97 10.30
CA ILE A 207 20.97 -3.72 10.48
C ILE A 207 21.76 -5.03 10.61
N ALA A 208 21.24 -5.99 11.40
CA ALA A 208 21.91 -7.28 11.61
C ALA A 208 22.02 -8.12 10.32
N HIS A 209 21.17 -7.87 9.33
CA HIS A 209 21.13 -8.61 8.07
C HIS A 209 21.54 -7.77 6.84
N GLY A 210 22.23 -6.65 7.06
CA GLY A 210 22.93 -5.91 6.00
C GLY A 210 22.06 -5.00 5.14
N ALA A 211 20.99 -4.46 5.72
CA ALA A 211 20.17 -3.45 5.06
C ALA A 211 20.80 -2.05 5.15
#